data_c7b5c7e13dddc8bd192da5a74287c708
#
_entry.id   c7b5c7e13dddc8bd192da5a74287c708
#
_cell.length_a   1.000
_cell.length_b   1.000
_cell.length_c   1.000
_cell.angle_alpha   90.00
_cell.angle_beta   90.00
_cell.angle_gamma   90.00
#
_symmetry.space_group_name_H-M   'P 1'
#
loop_
_entity.id
_entity.type
_entity.pdbx_description
1 polymer ?
#
loop_
_entity_poly.entity_id
_entity_poly.type
_entity_poly.pdbx_seq_one_letter_code
_entity_poly.pdbx_strand_id
1 'polypeptide(L)'
;MHDLVIRGGTIVDGSGTAAFVGDIAIDGMTISAVGGVISAGREEIDATGLVVTPGFVDVHTHYDGQATWDSEMAPSSWHGVTTLIMGNCGVGFAPARPDRHDWLIGLMEGVEDIPGTALAEGMRWNWESFPEYLDALEQLPRTVDVGTHVHHGAVRAYVLGERECPGAVPTAADIAAMADIVEDGVRAGALGFSTSRTVLHKSVDGELVPGTTATAEELVEIGRAMGRVGHGVFEMASDLRREWNEFVWMGQLSRETGLPVTFAALQSIAKELPLSEQIATMRDENVKGANIVAQIALRGN
;
A
#
# COMPACT_ATOMS: atom_id res chain seq x y z
N MET A 1 25.62 10.16 -28.30
CA MET A 1 24.49 11.13 -28.29
C MET A 1 23.38 10.43 -27.56
N HIS A 2 22.91 11.01 -26.47
CA HIS A 2 21.86 10.46 -25.63
C HIS A 2 20.46 10.63 -26.25
N ASP A 3 19.45 9.89 -25.77
CA ASP A 3 18.09 10.06 -26.25
C ASP A 3 17.47 11.35 -25.73
N LEU A 4 17.63 11.61 -24.43
CA LEU A 4 17.18 12.84 -23.79
C LEU A 4 18.25 13.35 -22.81
N VAL A 5 18.48 14.67 -22.77
CA VAL A 5 19.30 15.30 -21.75
C VAL A 5 18.53 16.43 -21.08
N ILE A 6 18.49 16.42 -19.75
CA ILE A 6 17.97 17.50 -18.92
C ILE A 6 19.16 18.37 -18.50
N ARG A 7 19.12 19.67 -18.82
CA ARG A 7 20.24 20.61 -18.68
C ARG A 7 20.08 21.54 -17.49
N GLY A 8 21.14 21.70 -16.71
CA GLY A 8 21.31 22.79 -15.75
C GLY A 8 20.32 22.82 -14.59
N GLY A 9 19.63 21.72 -14.31
CA GLY A 9 18.69 21.64 -13.21
C GLY A 9 19.36 21.52 -11.85
N THR A 10 18.68 21.95 -10.79
CA THR A 10 19.08 21.64 -9.41
C THR A 10 18.62 20.23 -9.08
N ILE A 11 19.56 19.30 -9.03
CA ILE A 11 19.27 17.86 -8.84
C ILE A 11 19.14 17.57 -7.35
N VAL A 12 18.02 16.92 -6.98
CA VAL A 12 17.74 16.34 -5.66
C VAL A 12 17.43 14.85 -5.89
N ASP A 13 18.41 13.99 -5.71
CA ASP A 13 18.36 12.59 -6.14
C ASP A 13 17.69 11.62 -5.13
N GLY A 14 17.24 12.14 -3.99
CA GLY A 14 16.61 11.32 -2.94
C GLY A 14 17.61 10.54 -2.05
N SER A 15 18.91 10.63 -2.30
CA SER A 15 19.93 9.93 -1.49
C SER A 15 20.19 10.54 -0.12
N GLY A 16 19.63 11.75 0.14
CA GLY A 16 19.92 12.54 1.33
C GLY A 16 21.18 13.38 1.24
N THR A 17 21.90 13.37 0.10
CA THR A 17 23.02 14.26 -0.16
C THR A 17 22.55 15.68 -0.48
N ALA A 18 23.46 16.66 -0.40
CA ALA A 18 23.13 18.03 -0.76
C ALA A 18 22.76 18.14 -2.24
N ALA A 19 21.75 18.96 -2.55
CA ALA A 19 21.38 19.28 -3.93
C ALA A 19 22.55 19.92 -4.69
N PHE A 20 22.67 19.62 -5.98
CA PHE A 20 23.71 20.18 -6.85
C PHE A 20 23.14 20.54 -8.23
N VAL A 21 23.76 21.49 -8.91
CA VAL A 21 23.40 21.85 -10.28
C VAL A 21 24.14 20.93 -11.26
N GLY A 22 23.41 20.33 -12.19
CA GLY A 22 24.00 19.40 -13.16
C GLY A 22 23.02 19.00 -14.27
N ASP A 23 23.52 18.13 -15.15
CA ASP A 23 22.76 17.57 -16.24
C ASP A 23 22.39 16.11 -15.92
N ILE A 24 21.34 15.60 -16.58
CA ILE A 24 20.93 14.18 -16.53
C ILE A 24 20.79 13.69 -17.97
N ALA A 25 21.38 12.52 -18.25
CA ALA A 25 21.20 11.84 -19.54
C ALA A 25 20.32 10.60 -19.36
N ILE A 26 19.45 10.39 -20.33
CA ILE A 26 18.53 9.25 -20.40
C ILE A 26 18.72 8.57 -21.75
N ASP A 27 18.89 7.23 -21.74
CA ASP A 27 18.98 6.38 -22.91
C ASP A 27 17.95 5.23 -22.78
N GLY A 28 16.97 5.23 -23.66
CA GLY A 28 15.81 4.34 -23.55
C GLY A 28 15.05 4.57 -22.24
N MET A 29 14.98 3.54 -21.40
CA MET A 29 14.31 3.56 -20.07
C MET A 29 15.28 3.77 -18.90
N THR A 30 16.53 4.16 -19.17
CA THR A 30 17.58 4.18 -18.14
C THR A 30 18.21 5.57 -18.02
N ILE A 31 18.36 6.07 -16.79
CA ILE A 31 19.24 7.21 -16.49
C ILE A 31 20.68 6.72 -16.66
N SER A 32 21.36 7.18 -17.73
CA SER A 32 22.70 6.72 -18.09
C SER A 32 23.82 7.56 -17.51
N ALA A 33 23.54 8.82 -17.15
CA ALA A 33 24.49 9.69 -16.46
C ALA A 33 23.79 10.77 -15.63
N VAL A 34 24.41 11.17 -14.53
CA VAL A 34 23.94 12.26 -13.64
C VAL A 34 25.13 13.11 -13.25
N GLY A 35 25.03 14.44 -13.46
CA GLY A 35 26.07 15.40 -13.15
C GLY A 35 27.22 15.42 -14.17
N GLY A 36 28.16 16.34 -13.97
CA GLY A 36 29.31 16.49 -14.86
C GLY A 36 28.98 17.10 -16.22
N VAL A 37 29.87 16.90 -17.18
CA VAL A 37 29.68 17.34 -18.56
C VAL A 37 29.09 16.20 -19.38
N ILE A 38 27.84 16.34 -19.78
CA ILE A 38 27.11 15.32 -20.56
C ILE A 38 27.08 15.75 -22.03
N SER A 39 27.32 14.81 -22.94
CA SER A 39 27.27 15.04 -24.38
C SER A 39 25.82 15.39 -24.84
N ALA A 40 25.67 15.86 -26.09
CA ALA A 40 24.36 16.26 -26.60
C ALA A 40 23.36 15.11 -26.64
N GLY A 41 22.08 15.42 -26.32
CA GLY A 41 20.92 14.56 -26.53
C GLY A 41 20.29 14.78 -27.90
N ARG A 42 19.44 13.83 -28.34
CA ARG A 42 18.54 14.03 -29.47
C ARG A 42 17.46 15.06 -29.09
N GLU A 43 17.01 14.98 -27.85
CA GLU A 43 16.13 15.95 -27.20
C GLU A 43 16.85 16.55 -26.00
N GLU A 44 16.63 17.83 -25.74
CA GLU A 44 17.19 18.51 -24.59
C GLU A 44 16.11 19.35 -23.90
N ILE A 45 16.04 19.26 -22.57
CA ILE A 45 15.15 20.05 -21.73
C ILE A 45 16.01 21.03 -20.94
N ASP A 46 15.80 22.32 -21.11
CA ASP A 46 16.42 23.36 -20.24
C ASP A 46 15.69 23.38 -18.89
N ALA A 47 16.36 22.91 -17.86
CA ALA A 47 15.88 22.91 -16.48
C ALA A 47 16.60 23.98 -15.62
N THR A 48 17.19 25.01 -16.26
CA THR A 48 17.87 26.09 -15.54
C THR A 48 16.90 26.79 -14.60
N GLY A 49 17.23 26.82 -13.29
CA GLY A 49 16.36 27.39 -12.24
C GLY A 49 15.23 26.48 -11.76
N LEU A 50 15.12 25.27 -12.32
CA LEU A 50 14.16 24.25 -11.88
C LEU A 50 14.83 23.22 -10.97
N VAL A 51 14.00 22.55 -10.15
CA VAL A 51 14.42 21.37 -9.37
C VAL A 51 14.09 20.13 -10.18
N VAL A 52 15.07 19.22 -10.26
CA VAL A 52 14.91 17.91 -10.92
C VAL A 52 15.04 16.82 -9.86
N THR A 53 13.99 15.99 -9.74
CA THR A 53 13.92 14.89 -8.76
C THR A 53 13.54 13.59 -9.48
N PRO A 54 13.80 12.42 -8.88
CA PRO A 54 13.07 11.20 -9.24
C PRO A 54 11.56 11.42 -9.12
N GLY A 55 10.78 10.65 -9.87
CA GLY A 55 9.33 10.64 -9.69
C GLY A 55 8.96 10.23 -8.27
N PHE A 56 7.85 10.76 -7.75
CA PHE A 56 7.40 10.44 -6.39
C PHE A 56 6.76 9.05 -6.35
N VAL A 57 7.04 8.34 -5.25
CA VAL A 57 6.34 7.08 -4.91
C VAL A 57 5.33 7.42 -3.83
N ASP A 58 4.04 7.28 -4.15
CA ASP A 58 2.98 7.41 -3.16
C ASP A 58 2.70 6.03 -2.55
N VAL A 59 3.12 5.86 -1.31
CA VAL A 59 3.11 4.56 -0.64
C VAL A 59 1.77 4.20 0.00
N HIS A 60 0.79 5.12 0.00
CA HIS A 60 -0.50 4.89 0.63
C HIS A 60 -1.63 5.53 -0.18
N THR A 61 -2.26 4.74 -1.03
CA THR A 61 -3.35 5.17 -1.92
C THR A 61 -4.46 4.13 -1.95
N HIS A 62 -5.63 4.54 -2.50
CA HIS A 62 -6.83 3.70 -2.65
C HIS A 62 -7.32 3.71 -4.11
N TYR A 63 -6.40 3.57 -5.05
CA TYR A 63 -6.68 3.48 -6.48
C TYR A 63 -7.16 2.09 -6.93
N ASP A 64 -7.43 1.17 -6.02
CA ASP A 64 -7.70 -0.26 -6.27
C ASP A 64 -8.77 -0.52 -7.32
N GLY A 65 -9.86 0.24 -7.30
CA GLY A 65 -10.88 0.20 -8.35
C GLY A 65 -10.42 0.97 -9.59
N GLN A 66 -10.03 2.24 -9.41
CA GLN A 66 -9.67 3.15 -10.50
C GLN A 66 -8.56 2.59 -11.40
N ALA A 67 -7.58 1.88 -10.83
CA ALA A 67 -6.50 1.24 -11.58
C ALA A 67 -6.98 0.20 -12.60
N THR A 68 -8.23 -0.25 -12.52
CA THR A 68 -8.81 -1.23 -13.45
C THR A 68 -9.44 -0.58 -14.70
N TRP A 69 -9.57 0.76 -14.74
CA TRP A 69 -10.15 1.48 -15.90
C TRP A 69 -9.44 2.77 -16.28
N ASP A 70 -8.74 3.43 -15.37
CA ASP A 70 -8.07 4.70 -15.62
C ASP A 70 -6.60 4.50 -15.98
N SER A 71 -6.24 4.84 -17.22
CA SER A 71 -4.85 4.77 -17.68
C SER A 71 -4.01 5.95 -17.23
N GLU A 72 -4.60 7.09 -16.88
CA GLU A 72 -3.88 8.29 -16.46
C GLU A 72 -3.56 8.31 -14.97
N MET A 73 -4.31 7.59 -14.16
CA MET A 73 -4.17 7.55 -12.68
C MET A 73 -4.20 8.96 -12.07
N ALA A 74 -5.11 9.79 -12.59
CA ALA A 74 -5.29 11.16 -12.11
C ALA A 74 -6.02 11.18 -10.75
N PRO A 75 -5.74 12.16 -9.87
CA PRO A 75 -4.86 13.31 -10.09
C PRO A 75 -3.38 13.08 -9.70
N SER A 76 -3.01 11.94 -9.13
CA SER A 76 -1.64 11.72 -8.61
C SER A 76 -0.57 11.87 -9.69
N SER A 77 -0.81 11.36 -10.92
CA SER A 77 0.12 11.51 -12.06
C SER A 77 0.39 12.98 -12.41
N TRP A 78 -0.60 13.86 -12.25
CA TRP A 78 -0.46 15.30 -12.52
C TRP A 78 0.44 16.02 -11.51
N HIS A 79 0.70 15.40 -10.37
CA HIS A 79 1.52 15.95 -9.29
C HIS A 79 2.92 15.32 -9.20
N GLY A 80 3.34 14.62 -10.28
CA GLY A 80 4.68 14.05 -10.38
C GLY A 80 4.84 12.69 -9.68
N VAL A 81 3.75 12.05 -9.30
CA VAL A 81 3.76 10.65 -8.84
C VAL A 81 3.99 9.75 -10.05
N THR A 82 4.94 8.85 -9.95
CA THR A 82 5.28 7.86 -11.00
C THR A 82 5.04 6.43 -10.55
N THR A 83 4.83 6.22 -9.25
CA THR A 83 4.52 4.89 -8.68
C THR A 83 3.49 5.05 -7.57
N LEU A 84 2.43 4.26 -7.63
CA LEU A 84 1.36 4.20 -6.64
C LEU A 84 1.33 2.86 -5.94
N ILE A 85 1.26 2.87 -4.61
CA ILE A 85 1.02 1.67 -3.83
C ILE A 85 -0.42 1.73 -3.29
N MET A 86 -1.22 0.77 -3.69
CA MET A 86 -2.63 0.64 -3.32
C MET A 86 -2.89 -0.64 -2.51
N GLY A 87 -4.13 -0.89 -2.15
CA GLY A 87 -4.48 -2.01 -1.29
C GLY A 87 -4.16 -1.76 0.17
N ASN A 88 -4.11 -0.50 0.60
CA ASN A 88 -3.83 -0.11 1.98
C ASN A 88 -5.07 -0.29 2.87
N CYS A 89 -4.89 -0.16 4.17
CA CYS A 89 -5.97 -0.19 5.16
C CYS A 89 -6.84 -1.47 5.14
N GLY A 90 -6.38 -2.54 4.50
CA GLY A 90 -7.11 -3.80 4.41
C GLY A 90 -8.37 -3.75 3.54
N VAL A 91 -8.60 -2.69 2.78
CA VAL A 91 -9.73 -2.54 1.86
C VAL A 91 -9.29 -2.62 0.41
N GLY A 92 -10.12 -3.24 -0.44
CA GLY A 92 -9.83 -3.43 -1.86
C GLY A 92 -10.72 -4.51 -2.47
N PHE A 93 -10.41 -4.94 -3.69
CA PHE A 93 -11.33 -5.69 -4.54
C PHE A 93 -10.85 -7.10 -4.90
N ALA A 94 -9.87 -7.65 -4.16
CA ALA A 94 -9.38 -9.01 -4.38
C ALA A 94 -8.88 -9.69 -3.09
N PRO A 95 -9.18 -11.00 -2.89
CA PRO A 95 -10.04 -11.82 -3.73
C PRO A 95 -11.53 -11.39 -3.66
N ALA A 96 -12.30 -11.68 -4.71
CA ALA A 96 -13.69 -11.23 -4.81
C ALA A 96 -14.61 -12.33 -5.32
N ARG A 97 -15.48 -12.86 -4.44
CA ARG A 97 -16.54 -13.78 -4.86
C ARG A 97 -17.59 -13.03 -5.67
N PRO A 98 -18.15 -13.62 -6.74
CA PRO A 98 -19.18 -12.94 -7.56
C PRO A 98 -20.39 -12.43 -6.80
N ASP A 99 -20.77 -13.08 -5.70
CA ASP A 99 -21.88 -12.69 -4.84
C ASP A 99 -21.51 -11.60 -3.80
N ARG A 100 -20.28 -11.08 -3.84
CA ARG A 100 -19.76 -10.08 -2.89
C ARG A 100 -19.27 -8.77 -3.53
N HIS A 101 -19.41 -8.61 -4.84
CA HIS A 101 -18.95 -7.41 -5.55
C HIS A 101 -19.58 -6.13 -4.98
N ASP A 102 -20.90 -6.07 -4.87
CA ASP A 102 -21.61 -4.89 -4.33
C ASP A 102 -21.22 -4.61 -2.87
N TRP A 103 -20.98 -5.67 -2.09
CA TRP A 103 -20.54 -5.52 -0.71
C TRP A 103 -19.13 -4.92 -0.61
N LEU A 104 -18.18 -5.36 -1.47
CA LEU A 104 -16.82 -4.78 -1.53
C LEU A 104 -16.85 -3.32 -1.99
N ILE A 105 -17.75 -2.97 -2.93
CA ILE A 105 -17.98 -1.57 -3.34
C ILE A 105 -18.47 -0.74 -2.15
N GLY A 106 -19.48 -1.21 -1.43
CA GLY A 106 -19.99 -0.51 -0.24
C GLY A 106 -18.96 -0.39 0.90
N LEU A 107 -18.04 -1.34 1.00
CA LEU A 107 -16.93 -1.26 1.94
C LEU A 107 -15.97 -0.13 1.57
N MET A 108 -15.53 -0.07 0.30
CA MET A 108 -14.61 0.96 -0.19
C MET A 108 -15.25 2.35 -0.14
N GLU A 109 -16.52 2.49 -0.55
CA GLU A 109 -17.26 3.76 -0.49
C GLU A 109 -17.33 4.30 0.94
N GLY A 110 -17.62 3.44 1.91
CA GLY A 110 -17.74 3.86 3.31
C GLY A 110 -16.41 4.22 3.98
N VAL A 111 -15.31 3.61 3.56
CA VAL A 111 -13.98 3.86 4.15
C VAL A 111 -13.28 5.06 3.51
N GLU A 112 -13.37 5.20 2.18
CA GLU A 112 -12.55 6.11 1.40
C GLU A 112 -13.34 7.22 0.70
N ASP A 113 -14.65 7.31 0.95
CA ASP A 113 -15.56 8.29 0.32
C ASP A 113 -15.53 8.25 -1.23
N ILE A 114 -15.16 7.10 -1.83
CA ILE A 114 -15.17 6.91 -3.28
C ILE A 114 -16.58 6.52 -3.71
N PRO A 115 -17.26 7.29 -4.60
CA PRO A 115 -18.63 6.99 -4.97
C PRO A 115 -18.81 5.56 -5.50
N GLY A 116 -19.66 4.77 -4.86
CA GLY A 116 -19.93 3.38 -5.24
C GLY A 116 -20.43 3.23 -6.67
N THR A 117 -21.18 4.24 -7.19
CA THR A 117 -21.62 4.28 -8.59
C THR A 117 -20.45 4.35 -9.57
N ALA A 118 -19.40 5.11 -9.26
CA ALA A 118 -18.20 5.18 -10.09
C ALA A 118 -17.46 3.84 -10.11
N LEU A 119 -17.34 3.19 -8.95
CA LEU A 119 -16.75 1.86 -8.83
C LEU A 119 -17.55 0.81 -9.61
N ALA A 120 -18.89 0.80 -9.47
CA ALA A 120 -19.76 -0.15 -10.14
C ALA A 120 -19.75 0.00 -11.66
N GLU A 121 -19.65 1.22 -12.19
CA GLU A 121 -19.56 1.47 -13.62
C GLU A 121 -18.15 1.20 -14.19
N GLY A 122 -17.10 1.47 -13.41
CA GLY A 122 -15.71 1.37 -13.85
C GLY A 122 -15.18 -0.06 -13.87
N MET A 123 -15.45 -0.83 -12.82
CA MET A 123 -14.89 -2.17 -12.66
C MET A 123 -15.63 -3.24 -13.48
N ARG A 124 -14.86 -4.12 -14.14
CA ARG A 124 -15.41 -5.20 -14.97
C ARG A 124 -15.39 -6.57 -14.31
N TRP A 125 -14.78 -6.71 -13.14
CA TRP A 125 -14.72 -7.94 -12.35
C TRP A 125 -14.31 -9.19 -13.16
N ASN A 126 -13.23 -9.10 -13.92
CA ASN A 126 -12.66 -10.21 -14.67
C ASN A 126 -11.64 -11.02 -13.85
N TRP A 127 -11.78 -11.01 -12.53
CA TRP A 127 -10.99 -11.76 -11.55
C TRP A 127 -11.87 -12.26 -10.42
N GLU A 128 -11.44 -13.34 -9.76
CA GLU A 128 -11.94 -13.81 -8.47
C GLU A 128 -10.81 -13.89 -7.45
N SER A 129 -9.69 -14.49 -7.83
CA SER A 129 -8.49 -14.59 -6.98
C SER A 129 -7.63 -13.33 -7.03
N PHE A 130 -6.71 -13.20 -6.07
CA PHE A 130 -5.75 -12.08 -6.07
C PHE A 130 -4.75 -12.14 -7.23
N PRO A 131 -4.17 -13.31 -7.61
CA PRO A 131 -3.36 -13.40 -8.82
C PRO A 131 -4.08 -12.94 -10.09
N GLU A 132 -5.34 -13.34 -10.29
CA GLU A 132 -6.14 -12.87 -11.44
C GLU A 132 -6.36 -11.36 -11.43
N TYR A 133 -6.48 -10.74 -10.25
CA TYR A 133 -6.55 -9.29 -10.12
C TYR A 133 -5.24 -8.62 -10.59
N LEU A 134 -4.08 -9.18 -10.24
CA LEU A 134 -2.80 -8.71 -10.75
C LEU A 134 -2.72 -8.83 -12.28
N ASP A 135 -3.17 -9.95 -12.85
CA ASP A 135 -3.25 -10.16 -14.30
C ASP A 135 -4.18 -9.13 -14.97
N ALA A 136 -5.31 -8.81 -14.34
CA ALA A 136 -6.23 -7.78 -14.82
C ALA A 136 -5.61 -6.38 -14.80
N LEU A 137 -4.85 -6.06 -13.76
CA LEU A 137 -4.10 -4.80 -13.68
C LEU A 137 -3.01 -4.72 -14.77
N GLU A 138 -2.31 -5.80 -15.08
CA GLU A 138 -1.24 -5.81 -16.09
C GLU A 138 -1.77 -5.54 -17.52
N GLN A 139 -3.02 -5.88 -17.79
CA GLN A 139 -3.62 -5.69 -19.12
C GLN A 139 -3.90 -4.23 -19.48
N LEU A 140 -3.99 -3.33 -18.50
CA LEU A 140 -4.28 -1.92 -18.74
C LEU A 140 -2.97 -1.10 -18.78
N PRO A 141 -2.63 -0.46 -19.91
CA PRO A 141 -1.50 0.47 -19.96
C PRO A 141 -1.78 1.69 -19.08
N ARG A 142 -0.80 2.10 -18.30
CA ARG A 142 -0.89 3.25 -17.37
C ARG A 142 0.30 4.18 -17.50
N THR A 143 0.09 5.45 -17.13
CA THR A 143 1.14 6.49 -17.11
C THR A 143 2.07 6.36 -15.90
N VAL A 144 1.69 5.56 -14.91
CA VAL A 144 2.45 5.34 -13.66
C VAL A 144 2.51 3.83 -13.37
N ASP A 145 3.55 3.41 -12.65
CA ASP A 145 3.60 2.05 -12.12
C ASP A 145 2.64 1.90 -10.94
N VAL A 146 2.07 0.72 -10.78
CA VAL A 146 1.21 0.39 -9.65
C VAL A 146 1.70 -0.87 -8.95
N GLY A 147 1.61 -0.87 -7.63
CA GLY A 147 1.77 -2.05 -6.80
C GLY A 147 0.64 -2.12 -5.78
N THR A 148 0.31 -3.31 -5.29
CA THR A 148 -0.81 -3.50 -4.39
C THR A 148 -0.51 -4.50 -3.29
N HIS A 149 -1.12 -4.29 -2.13
CA HIS A 149 -1.15 -5.26 -1.03
C HIS A 149 -2.36 -6.19 -1.19
N VAL A 150 -2.27 -7.39 -0.61
CA VAL A 150 -3.45 -8.26 -0.41
C VAL A 150 -4.32 -7.67 0.70
N HIS A 151 -5.62 -7.59 0.47
CA HIS A 151 -6.57 -6.86 1.32
C HIS A 151 -7.21 -7.74 2.37
N HIS A 152 -6.98 -7.49 3.66
CA HIS A 152 -7.51 -8.32 4.76
C HIS A 152 -9.04 -8.44 4.73
N GLY A 153 -9.75 -7.32 4.51
CA GLY A 153 -11.21 -7.31 4.46
C GLY A 153 -11.77 -8.21 3.36
N ALA A 154 -11.16 -8.17 2.16
CA ALA A 154 -11.55 -9.02 1.04
C ALA A 154 -11.23 -10.50 1.33
N VAL A 155 -10.04 -10.80 1.89
CA VAL A 155 -9.65 -12.17 2.26
C VAL A 155 -10.60 -12.76 3.31
N ARG A 156 -10.94 -12.00 4.36
CA ARG A 156 -11.92 -12.45 5.37
C ARG A 156 -13.29 -12.70 4.77
N ALA A 157 -13.79 -11.77 3.96
CA ALA A 157 -15.10 -11.93 3.29
C ALA A 157 -15.10 -13.14 2.35
N TYR A 158 -13.99 -13.41 1.66
CA TYR A 158 -13.86 -14.54 0.76
C TYR A 158 -13.89 -15.89 1.51
N VAL A 159 -13.15 -16.01 2.62
CA VAL A 159 -13.03 -17.25 3.40
C VAL A 159 -14.26 -17.47 4.29
N LEU A 160 -14.71 -16.45 5.01
CA LEU A 160 -15.83 -16.59 5.95
C LEU A 160 -17.19 -16.57 5.25
N GLY A 161 -17.30 -15.92 4.09
CA GLY A 161 -18.55 -15.83 3.34
C GLY A 161 -19.68 -15.20 4.17
N GLU A 162 -20.82 -15.89 4.31
CA GLU A 162 -21.96 -15.42 5.10
C GLU A 162 -21.68 -15.34 6.63
N ARG A 163 -20.60 -15.96 7.11
CA ARG A 163 -20.18 -15.86 8.51
C ARG A 163 -19.43 -14.58 8.82
N GLU A 164 -18.99 -13.81 7.80
CA GLU A 164 -18.33 -12.54 8.03
C GLU A 164 -19.35 -11.50 8.51
N CYS A 165 -19.13 -11.00 9.70
CA CYS A 165 -19.89 -9.94 10.34
C CYS A 165 -18.99 -9.24 11.38
N PRO A 166 -19.36 -8.04 11.84
CA PRO A 166 -18.61 -7.36 12.89
C PRO A 166 -18.39 -8.24 14.12
N GLY A 167 -17.15 -8.52 14.48
CA GLY A 167 -16.78 -9.38 15.59
C GLY A 167 -16.74 -10.88 15.28
N ALA A 168 -16.89 -11.29 14.02
CA ALA A 168 -16.72 -12.69 13.60
C ALA A 168 -15.35 -13.24 14.06
N VAL A 169 -15.38 -14.43 14.68
CA VAL A 169 -14.16 -15.11 15.13
C VAL A 169 -13.86 -16.26 14.17
N PRO A 170 -12.77 -16.15 13.38
CA PRO A 170 -12.36 -17.22 12.48
C PRO A 170 -11.88 -18.45 13.25
N THR A 171 -12.11 -19.63 12.70
CA THR A 171 -11.51 -20.87 13.19
C THR A 171 -10.05 -20.97 12.76
N ALA A 172 -9.28 -21.87 13.36
CA ALA A 172 -7.90 -22.14 12.92
C ALA A 172 -7.82 -22.55 11.43
N ALA A 173 -8.83 -23.26 10.92
CA ALA A 173 -8.91 -23.60 9.50
C ALA A 173 -9.19 -22.38 8.62
N ASP A 174 -10.01 -21.43 9.06
CA ASP A 174 -10.24 -20.18 8.36
C ASP A 174 -8.96 -19.33 8.31
N ILE A 175 -8.23 -19.23 9.43
CA ILE A 175 -6.95 -18.50 9.50
C ILE A 175 -5.93 -19.14 8.55
N ALA A 176 -5.84 -20.45 8.50
CA ALA A 176 -4.95 -21.15 7.56
C ALA A 176 -5.35 -20.86 6.10
N ALA A 177 -6.63 -20.90 5.77
CA ALA A 177 -7.11 -20.57 4.43
C ALA A 177 -6.82 -19.10 4.03
N MET A 178 -6.98 -18.16 4.97
CA MET A 178 -6.60 -16.75 4.74
C MET A 178 -5.10 -16.61 4.52
N ALA A 179 -4.28 -17.32 5.30
CA ALA A 179 -2.84 -17.34 5.19
C ALA A 179 -2.37 -17.89 3.83
N ASP A 180 -3.01 -18.96 3.33
CA ASP A 180 -2.71 -19.54 2.01
C ASP A 180 -3.03 -18.55 0.88
N ILE A 181 -4.18 -17.86 0.94
CA ILE A 181 -4.55 -16.82 -0.05
C ILE A 181 -3.51 -15.69 -0.06
N VAL A 182 -3.05 -15.24 1.11
CA VAL A 182 -2.05 -14.17 1.20
C VAL A 182 -0.69 -14.65 0.69
N GLU A 183 -0.28 -15.88 1.01
CA GLU A 183 0.95 -16.47 0.47
C GLU A 183 0.93 -16.54 -1.06
N ASP A 184 -0.18 -17.01 -1.64
CA ASP A 184 -0.36 -17.09 -3.08
C ASP A 184 -0.35 -15.70 -3.74
N GLY A 185 -1.03 -14.71 -3.14
CA GLY A 185 -1.03 -13.32 -3.61
C GLY A 185 0.37 -12.70 -3.62
N VAL A 186 1.14 -12.87 -2.52
CA VAL A 186 2.50 -12.36 -2.43
C VAL A 186 3.43 -13.10 -3.41
N ARG A 187 3.27 -14.41 -3.56
CA ARG A 187 4.01 -15.20 -4.55
C ARG A 187 3.72 -14.78 -5.99
N ALA A 188 2.49 -14.34 -6.27
CA ALA A 188 2.09 -13.84 -7.58
C ALA A 188 2.60 -12.41 -7.88
N GLY A 189 3.08 -11.66 -6.88
CA GLY A 189 3.64 -10.34 -7.06
C GLY A 189 3.03 -9.21 -6.21
N ALA A 190 2.13 -9.53 -5.27
CA ALA A 190 1.68 -8.54 -4.31
C ALA A 190 2.86 -7.99 -3.49
N LEU A 191 2.81 -6.70 -3.19
CA LEU A 191 3.84 -6.03 -2.38
C LEU A 191 3.77 -6.39 -0.90
N GLY A 192 2.74 -7.12 -0.49
CA GLY A 192 2.55 -7.56 0.87
C GLY A 192 1.07 -7.71 1.23
N PHE A 193 0.74 -7.40 2.46
CA PHE A 193 -0.60 -7.53 3.02
C PHE A 193 -0.96 -6.29 3.83
N SER A 194 -2.23 -5.92 3.84
CA SER A 194 -2.72 -4.79 4.62
C SER A 194 -3.91 -5.13 5.48
N THR A 195 -4.04 -4.46 6.63
CA THR A 195 -5.17 -4.63 7.54
C THR A 195 -5.61 -3.32 8.18
N SER A 196 -6.88 -3.29 8.62
CA SER A 196 -7.43 -2.18 9.39
C SER A 196 -7.87 -2.65 10.78
N ARG A 197 -7.39 -1.95 11.80
CA ARG A 197 -7.77 -2.12 13.21
C ARG A 197 -8.20 -0.77 13.80
N THR A 198 -9.01 -0.01 13.04
CA THR A 198 -9.56 1.26 13.48
C THR A 198 -11.08 1.25 13.42
N VAL A 199 -11.72 1.84 14.43
CA VAL A 199 -13.18 2.01 14.46
C VAL A 199 -13.68 3.13 13.54
N LEU A 200 -12.76 3.87 12.92
CA LEU A 200 -13.08 4.92 11.97
C LEU A 200 -13.45 4.35 10.60
N HIS A 201 -12.89 3.18 10.24
CA HIS A 201 -13.19 2.54 8.97
C HIS A 201 -14.51 1.74 9.08
N LYS A 202 -15.50 2.17 8.32
CA LYS A 202 -16.83 1.59 8.30
C LYS A 202 -17.34 1.49 6.87
N SER A 203 -18.16 0.49 6.61
CA SER A 203 -18.92 0.39 5.36
C SER A 203 -19.95 1.52 5.27
N VAL A 204 -20.58 1.66 4.10
CA VAL A 204 -21.71 2.60 3.90
C VAL A 204 -22.88 2.36 4.87
N ASP A 205 -23.05 1.13 5.34
CA ASP A 205 -24.08 0.75 6.32
C ASP A 205 -23.66 1.07 7.77
N GLY A 206 -22.44 1.60 7.98
CA GLY A 206 -21.89 1.96 9.29
C GLY A 206 -21.29 0.77 10.06
N GLU A 207 -21.17 -0.40 9.46
CA GLU A 207 -20.52 -1.57 10.04
C GLU A 207 -19.00 -1.44 10.00
N LEU A 208 -18.32 -1.97 11.03
CA LEU A 208 -16.86 -2.00 11.07
C LEU A 208 -16.31 -2.88 9.92
N VAL A 209 -15.20 -2.45 9.33
CA VAL A 209 -14.55 -3.26 8.29
C VAL A 209 -14.04 -4.59 8.86
N PRO A 210 -14.05 -5.67 8.07
CA PRO A 210 -13.47 -6.94 8.45
C PRO A 210 -11.98 -6.76 8.83
N GLY A 211 -11.60 -7.41 9.91
CA GLY A 211 -10.24 -7.25 10.44
C GLY A 211 -10.12 -6.24 11.59
N THR A 212 -11.06 -5.30 11.77
CA THR A 212 -11.01 -4.33 12.90
C THR A 212 -10.83 -5.03 14.24
N THR A 213 -11.49 -6.17 14.43
CA THR A 213 -11.43 -6.98 15.66
C THR A 213 -10.57 -8.24 15.52
N ALA A 214 -9.79 -8.37 14.45
CA ALA A 214 -8.89 -9.50 14.25
C ALA A 214 -7.93 -9.66 15.43
N THR A 215 -7.64 -10.88 15.82
CA THR A 215 -6.70 -11.15 16.89
C THR A 215 -5.26 -11.02 16.42
N ALA A 216 -4.33 -10.76 17.35
CA ALA A 216 -2.91 -10.78 17.03
C ALA A 216 -2.47 -12.13 16.44
N GLU A 217 -3.07 -13.25 16.90
CA GLU A 217 -2.79 -14.60 16.40
C GLU A 217 -3.14 -14.71 14.91
N GLU A 218 -4.33 -14.25 14.49
CA GLU A 218 -4.74 -14.24 13.09
C GLU A 218 -3.74 -13.45 12.23
N LEU A 219 -3.37 -12.24 12.66
CA LEU A 219 -2.46 -11.36 11.92
C LEU A 219 -1.03 -11.94 11.85
N VAL A 220 -0.55 -12.53 12.93
CA VAL A 220 0.79 -13.14 12.96
C VAL A 220 0.84 -14.38 12.07
N GLU A 221 -0.19 -15.23 12.05
CA GLU A 221 -0.22 -16.41 11.17
C GLU A 221 -0.25 -16.01 9.68
N ILE A 222 -1.03 -14.99 9.32
CA ILE A 222 -1.03 -14.42 7.96
C ILE A 222 0.36 -13.86 7.62
N GLY A 223 0.96 -13.10 8.52
CA GLY A 223 2.30 -12.54 8.28
C GLY A 223 3.40 -13.60 8.17
N ARG A 224 3.27 -14.74 8.91
CA ARG A 224 4.16 -15.89 8.76
C ARG A 224 4.06 -16.52 7.37
N ALA A 225 2.86 -16.53 6.77
CA ALA A 225 2.69 -16.99 5.38
C ALA A 225 3.47 -16.10 4.40
N MET A 226 3.42 -14.79 4.56
CA MET A 226 4.31 -13.89 3.81
C MET A 226 5.79 -14.21 4.04
N GLY A 227 6.17 -14.48 5.29
CA GLY A 227 7.54 -14.86 5.67
C GLY A 227 8.05 -16.11 4.92
N ARG A 228 7.17 -17.06 4.60
CA ARG A 228 7.54 -18.24 3.79
C ARG A 228 7.87 -17.89 2.33
N VAL A 229 7.29 -16.82 1.81
CA VAL A 229 7.65 -16.29 0.48
C VAL A 229 8.97 -15.52 0.54
N GLY A 230 9.24 -14.86 1.65
CA GLY A 230 10.53 -14.19 1.93
C GLY A 230 10.60 -12.73 1.47
N HIS A 231 9.49 -12.13 1.07
CA HIS A 231 9.40 -10.70 0.75
C HIS A 231 8.01 -10.14 1.05
N GLY A 232 7.89 -8.82 1.02
CA GLY A 232 6.65 -8.07 1.21
C GLY A 232 6.68 -7.19 2.45
N VAL A 233 5.68 -6.33 2.55
CA VAL A 233 5.46 -5.40 3.67
C VAL A 233 4.13 -5.72 4.33
N PHE A 234 4.10 -5.80 5.65
CA PHE A 234 2.85 -5.90 6.41
C PHE A 234 2.40 -4.47 6.79
N GLU A 235 1.31 -3.99 6.21
CA GLU A 235 0.78 -2.64 6.44
C GLU A 235 -0.41 -2.67 7.41
N MET A 236 -0.52 -1.65 8.26
CA MET A 236 -1.63 -1.55 9.22
C MET A 236 -2.09 -0.12 9.46
N ALA A 237 -3.40 0.10 9.35
CA ALA A 237 -4.08 1.20 9.99
C ALA A 237 -4.63 0.73 11.35
N SER A 238 -4.38 1.47 12.44
CA SER A 238 -4.87 1.10 13.78
C SER A 238 -5.15 2.33 14.64
N ASP A 239 -6.11 2.19 15.56
CA ASP A 239 -6.33 3.16 16.63
C ASP A 239 -5.24 3.11 17.70
N LEU A 240 -4.36 2.12 17.66
CA LEU A 240 -3.27 1.91 18.60
C LEU A 240 -3.78 1.92 20.06
N ARG A 241 -4.88 1.19 20.33
CA ARG A 241 -5.41 1.05 21.68
C ARG A 241 -4.43 0.32 22.57
N ARG A 242 -4.30 0.76 23.82
CA ARG A 242 -3.31 0.20 24.74
C ARG A 242 -3.51 -1.29 25.00
N GLU A 243 -4.76 -1.73 25.12
CA GLU A 243 -5.11 -3.14 25.33
C GLU A 243 -4.79 -4.07 24.15
N TRP A 244 -4.63 -3.51 22.94
CA TRP A 244 -4.31 -4.30 21.74
C TRP A 244 -2.84 -4.65 21.61
N ASN A 245 -1.95 -3.94 22.33
CA ASN A 245 -0.51 -4.18 22.35
C ASN A 245 0.10 -4.33 20.94
N GLU A 246 -0.32 -3.45 20.00
CA GLU A 246 0.00 -3.57 18.58
C GLU A 246 1.49 -3.72 18.32
N PHE A 247 2.33 -2.90 18.95
CA PHE A 247 3.77 -2.96 18.74
C PHE A 247 4.41 -4.27 19.20
N VAL A 248 3.80 -4.99 20.13
CA VAL A 248 4.32 -6.27 20.64
C VAL A 248 4.22 -7.34 19.56
N TRP A 249 3.03 -7.56 18.97
CA TRP A 249 2.87 -8.56 17.94
C TRP A 249 3.51 -8.14 16.60
N MET A 250 3.50 -6.83 16.25
CA MET A 250 4.22 -6.31 15.08
C MET A 250 5.73 -6.58 15.19
N GLY A 251 6.30 -6.31 16.37
CA GLY A 251 7.72 -6.61 16.64
C GLY A 251 8.02 -8.10 16.60
N GLN A 252 7.13 -8.93 17.14
CA GLN A 252 7.24 -10.39 17.06
C GLN A 252 7.23 -10.85 15.60
N LEU A 253 6.23 -10.44 14.82
CA LEU A 253 6.09 -10.79 13.41
C LEU A 253 7.34 -10.41 12.61
N SER A 254 7.78 -9.17 12.76
CA SER A 254 8.96 -8.68 12.04
C SER A 254 10.22 -9.48 12.36
N ARG A 255 10.46 -9.81 13.64
CA ARG A 255 11.62 -10.62 14.05
C ARG A 255 11.53 -12.07 13.57
N GLU A 256 10.35 -12.68 13.58
CA GLU A 256 10.14 -14.06 13.13
C GLU A 256 10.30 -14.23 11.63
N THR A 257 9.86 -13.24 10.86
CA THR A 257 9.82 -13.32 9.38
C THR A 257 10.96 -12.58 8.69
N GLY A 258 11.58 -11.62 9.37
CA GLY A 258 12.53 -10.67 8.76
C GLY A 258 11.86 -9.59 7.91
N LEU A 259 10.53 -9.60 7.80
CA LEU A 259 9.79 -8.65 6.97
C LEU A 259 9.56 -7.30 7.67
N PRO A 260 9.52 -6.19 6.92
CA PRO A 260 9.11 -4.91 7.45
C PRO A 260 7.61 -4.90 7.78
N VAL A 261 7.27 -4.25 8.89
CA VAL A 261 5.90 -3.93 9.28
C VAL A 261 5.74 -2.43 9.27
N THR A 262 4.69 -1.92 8.62
CA THR A 262 4.43 -0.47 8.60
C THR A 262 3.07 -0.16 9.22
N PHE A 263 2.94 1.04 9.77
CA PHE A 263 1.68 1.50 10.36
C PHE A 263 1.45 2.98 10.08
N ALA A 264 0.18 3.36 9.97
CA ALA A 264 -0.23 4.76 9.83
C ALA A 264 0.00 5.51 11.15
N ALA A 265 1.10 6.26 11.22
CA ALA A 265 1.48 7.07 12.37
C ALA A 265 0.85 8.46 12.26
N LEU A 266 -0.31 8.63 12.89
CA LEU A 266 -1.06 9.87 12.88
C LEU A 266 -1.23 10.41 14.30
N GLN A 267 -1.17 11.73 14.44
CA GLN A 267 -1.66 12.38 15.66
C GLN A 267 -3.16 12.60 15.49
N SER A 268 -3.95 11.79 16.16
CA SER A 268 -5.41 11.86 16.08
C SER A 268 -6.02 11.70 17.48
N ILE A 269 -7.15 12.35 17.70
CA ILE A 269 -7.94 12.18 18.93
C ILE A 269 -8.54 10.77 19.06
N ALA A 270 -8.62 10.03 17.96
CA ALA A 270 -9.08 8.64 17.95
C ALA A 270 -8.01 7.66 18.43
N LYS A 271 -6.72 8.05 18.44
CA LYS A 271 -5.62 7.21 18.90
C LYS A 271 -5.32 7.44 20.37
N GLU A 272 -5.27 6.37 21.16
CA GLU A 272 -4.93 6.43 22.57
C GLU A 272 -3.45 6.72 22.83
N LEU A 273 -2.57 6.30 21.89
CA LEU A 273 -1.14 6.58 22.00
C LEU A 273 -0.80 7.89 21.29
N PRO A 274 -0.27 8.91 21.98
CA PRO A 274 0.28 10.10 21.33
C PRO A 274 1.38 9.73 20.32
N LEU A 275 1.54 10.54 19.27
CA LEU A 275 2.54 10.28 18.22
C LEU A 275 3.96 10.07 18.77
N SER A 276 4.35 10.85 19.80
CA SER A 276 5.65 10.70 20.46
C SER A 276 5.82 9.32 21.12
N GLU A 277 4.76 8.78 21.73
CA GLU A 277 4.76 7.44 22.33
C GLU A 277 4.76 6.35 21.27
N GLN A 278 4.00 6.53 20.17
CA GLN A 278 4.03 5.62 19.01
C GLN A 278 5.47 5.45 18.48
N ILE A 279 6.14 6.57 18.24
CA ILE A 279 7.53 6.58 17.72
C ILE A 279 8.52 6.01 18.74
N ALA A 280 8.36 6.29 20.02
CA ALA A 280 9.22 5.72 21.06
C ALA A 280 9.07 4.20 21.14
N THR A 281 7.84 3.69 21.19
CA THR A 281 7.56 2.25 21.28
C THR A 281 8.04 1.50 20.02
N MET A 282 7.83 2.09 18.82
CA MET A 282 8.38 1.56 17.57
C MET A 282 9.90 1.43 17.65
N ARG A 283 10.61 2.46 18.12
CA ARG A 283 12.07 2.44 18.26
C ARG A 283 12.53 1.37 19.25
N ASP A 284 11.82 1.19 20.36
CA ASP A 284 12.13 0.17 21.36
C ASP A 284 12.01 -1.25 20.77
N GLU A 285 11.01 -1.52 19.92
CA GLU A 285 10.90 -2.80 19.23
C GLU A 285 12.00 -2.97 18.16
N ASN A 286 12.36 -1.89 17.45
CA ASN A 286 13.43 -1.92 16.45
C ASN A 286 14.82 -2.17 17.11
N VAL A 287 15.06 -1.64 18.30
CA VAL A 287 16.28 -1.98 19.09
C VAL A 287 16.34 -3.48 19.44
N LYS A 288 15.17 -4.13 19.60
CA LYS A 288 15.07 -5.59 19.83
C LYS A 288 15.20 -6.43 18.54
N GLY A 289 15.48 -5.78 17.40
CA GLY A 289 15.70 -6.44 16.10
C GLY A 289 14.47 -6.51 15.19
N ALA A 290 13.38 -5.79 15.49
CA ALA A 290 12.28 -5.63 14.56
C ALA A 290 12.61 -4.58 13.48
N ASN A 291 11.85 -4.58 12.38
CA ASN A 291 11.86 -3.56 11.34
C ASN A 291 10.46 -2.96 11.20
N ILE A 292 10.11 -2.07 12.13
CA ILE A 292 8.82 -1.36 12.12
C ILE A 292 9.04 0.05 11.61
N VAL A 293 8.23 0.47 10.63
CA VAL A 293 8.35 1.77 9.95
C VAL A 293 7.03 2.54 10.07
N ALA A 294 7.11 3.82 10.41
CA ALA A 294 5.95 4.69 10.48
C ALA A 294 5.66 5.34 9.12
N GLN A 295 4.43 5.24 8.62
CA GLN A 295 3.92 6.04 7.51
C GLN A 295 3.33 7.33 8.07
N ILE A 296 3.80 8.46 7.58
CA ILE A 296 3.36 9.79 8.05
C ILE A 296 2.71 10.53 6.88
N ALA A 297 1.49 11.04 7.10
CA ALA A 297 0.82 11.88 6.11
C ALA A 297 1.61 13.17 5.85
N LEU A 298 1.78 13.52 4.58
CA LEU A 298 2.53 14.72 4.14
C LEU A 298 1.70 16.02 4.23
N ARG A 299 0.69 16.06 5.08
CA ARG A 299 -0.14 17.26 5.35
C ARG A 299 -0.12 17.58 6.83
N GLY A 300 -0.22 18.88 7.18
CA GLY A 300 -0.41 19.31 8.55
C GLY A 300 -1.73 18.78 9.12
N ASN A 301 -1.70 18.33 10.36
CA ASN A 301 -2.89 17.92 11.11
C ASN A 301 -3.40 19.11 11.93
#